data_6bd8da3b3a89388bbbc53dca4229eafa
#
_entry.id   6bd8da3b3a89388bbbc53dca4229eafa
#
_cell.length_a   1.000
_cell.length_b   1.000
_cell.length_c   1.000
_cell.angle_alpha   90.00
_cell.angle_beta   90.00
_cell.angle_gamma   90.00
#
_symmetry.space_group_name_H-M   'P 1'
#
loop_
_entity.id
_entity.type
_entity.pdbx_description
1 polymer ?
#
loop_
_entity_poly.entity_id
_entity_poly.type
_entity_poly.pdbx_seq_one_letter_code
_entity_poly.pdbx_strand_id
1 'polypeptide(L)'
;MAAAVFVPHVFGQSEKQTSTDLAERFRQMSEQAEQEGLASPFLGITTNGKVTPDLFQISPSGVSTEPVRNAAEKFIASLTGVQLARTMFPVDDAQWRKWMNQHFYVRQGISLGEMTDAQREAAFGLMRASLSAKGFELTRNVMRLNETLAELAGDPVFLGEWLYWITILGKPSATEPWGWQFSGHHAIINYFVLGDQVVMTPLFLGSEPVRATSGKYKGVEILQQEQNDGLGMVQALTDAQRQRAVLNFSKTGNNNLTEAFKDNVVLDYAGLRAKDLTDAARRRLRELVQLYVSNMDDGHTRVKMDEVDRHIGNTWFAWIGGTQADSAFYYRVQSPVILIEFDHQRPANLARFASDPDKPTRQHIHCVVRTPNGNDYGKDLLRQHYLAHPHA
;
A
#
# COMPACT_ATOMS: atom_id res chain seq x y z
N MET A 1 -20.09 4.68 -15.52
CA MET A 1 -20.08 5.98 -14.81
C MET A 1 -19.68 5.69 -13.38
N ALA A 2 -18.43 5.89 -13.00
CA ALA A 2 -17.96 5.69 -11.64
C ALA A 2 -18.30 6.93 -10.83
N ALA A 3 -19.16 6.77 -9.82
CA ALA A 3 -19.45 7.82 -8.86
C ALA A 3 -18.23 8.01 -7.96
N ALA A 4 -17.56 9.15 -8.10
CA ALA A 4 -16.59 9.60 -7.12
C ALA A 4 -17.33 9.86 -5.80
N VAL A 5 -16.93 9.19 -4.73
CA VAL A 5 -17.41 9.50 -3.38
C VAL A 5 -16.87 10.88 -3.02
N PHE A 6 -17.72 11.87 -3.16
CA PHE A 6 -17.46 13.25 -2.78
C PHE A 6 -17.59 13.31 -1.25
N VAL A 7 -16.50 13.47 -0.52
CA VAL A 7 -16.55 13.88 0.89
C VAL A 7 -16.82 15.38 0.90
N PRO A 8 -18.00 15.85 1.35
CA PRO A 8 -18.28 17.26 1.38
C PRO A 8 -17.39 17.95 2.42
N HIS A 9 -16.70 19.01 2.01
CA HIS A 9 -16.09 19.98 2.91
C HIS A 9 -17.20 20.69 3.68
N VAL A 10 -17.47 20.26 4.91
CA VAL A 10 -18.31 21.00 5.86
C VAL A 10 -17.40 21.60 6.93
N PHE A 11 -16.83 22.76 6.67
CA PHE A 11 -16.31 23.64 7.70
C PHE A 11 -17.05 24.98 7.62
N GLY A 12 -18.15 25.01 8.34
CA GLY A 12 -18.92 26.24 8.58
C GLY A 12 -19.59 26.16 9.95
N GLN A 13 -19.02 26.90 10.90
CA GLN A 13 -19.50 27.26 12.23
C GLN A 13 -19.29 26.23 13.37
N SER A 14 -18.55 26.75 14.37
CA SER A 14 -18.03 26.11 15.56
C SER A 14 -19.13 25.72 16.56
N GLU A 15 -19.30 24.43 16.78
CA GLU A 15 -19.42 23.87 18.13
C GLU A 15 -18.15 23.03 18.34
N LYS A 16 -17.51 23.16 19.51
CA LYS A 16 -16.42 22.28 19.93
C LYS A 16 -16.98 20.87 20.00
N GLN A 17 -16.92 20.13 18.90
CA GLN A 17 -17.24 18.73 18.84
C GLN A 17 -16.36 18.04 19.88
N THR A 18 -16.94 17.31 20.82
CA THR A 18 -16.16 16.60 21.84
C THR A 18 -15.34 15.51 21.15
N SER A 19 -14.18 15.14 21.71
CA SER A 19 -13.35 14.05 21.15
C SER A 19 -14.15 12.72 21.06
N THR A 20 -15.15 12.53 21.91
CA THR A 20 -16.05 11.39 21.92
C THR A 20 -16.98 11.39 20.69
N ASP A 21 -17.55 12.56 20.33
CA ASP A 21 -18.42 12.67 19.15
C ASP A 21 -17.64 12.43 17.85
N LEU A 22 -16.39 12.89 17.79
CA LEU A 22 -15.52 12.68 16.63
C LEU A 22 -15.09 11.21 16.50
N ALA A 23 -14.76 10.54 17.61
CA ALA A 23 -14.46 9.11 17.60
C ALA A 23 -15.64 8.26 17.14
N GLU A 24 -16.86 8.58 17.62
CA GLU A 24 -18.08 7.91 17.18
C GLU A 24 -18.35 8.12 15.69
N ARG A 25 -18.17 9.33 15.17
CA ARG A 25 -18.28 9.62 13.74
C ARG A 25 -17.26 8.81 12.92
N PHE A 26 -16.02 8.71 13.38
CA PHE A 26 -14.97 7.92 12.71
C PHE A 26 -15.32 6.43 12.70
N ARG A 27 -15.91 5.92 13.79
CA ARG A 27 -16.41 4.55 13.85
C ARG A 27 -17.48 4.30 12.79
N GLN A 28 -18.49 5.16 12.71
CA GLN A 28 -19.59 5.05 11.73
C GLN A 28 -19.07 5.14 10.28
N MET A 29 -18.15 6.06 9.99
CA MET A 29 -17.53 6.16 8.67
C MET A 29 -16.73 4.91 8.30
N SER A 30 -16.04 4.31 9.27
CA SER A 30 -15.28 3.08 9.07
C SER A 30 -16.19 1.89 8.79
N GLU A 31 -17.24 1.73 9.58
CA GLU A 31 -18.23 0.66 9.41
C GLU A 31 -18.97 0.76 8.06
N GLN A 32 -19.34 1.97 7.65
CA GLN A 32 -19.94 2.20 6.34
C GLN A 32 -18.98 1.83 5.20
N ALA A 33 -17.73 2.26 5.28
CA ALA A 33 -16.72 1.95 4.27
C ALA A 33 -16.46 0.43 4.18
N GLU A 34 -16.41 -0.28 5.32
CA GLU A 34 -16.31 -1.74 5.35
C GLU A 34 -17.53 -2.41 4.74
N GLN A 35 -18.72 -1.98 5.11
CA GLN A 35 -19.97 -2.53 4.58
C GLN A 35 -20.04 -2.41 3.06
N GLU A 36 -19.71 -1.24 2.52
CA GLU A 36 -19.70 -1.00 1.07
C GLU A 36 -18.55 -1.76 0.37
N GLY A 37 -17.34 -1.70 0.93
CA GLY A 37 -16.14 -2.28 0.32
C GLY A 37 -16.09 -3.80 0.36
N LEU A 38 -16.72 -4.42 1.34
CA LEU A 38 -16.77 -5.88 1.51
C LEU A 38 -18.06 -6.51 1.00
N ALA A 39 -19.00 -5.73 0.46
CA ALA A 39 -20.31 -6.22 -0.03
C ALA A 39 -20.20 -7.32 -1.10
N SER A 40 -19.10 -7.33 -1.87
CA SER A 40 -18.84 -8.36 -2.87
C SER A 40 -17.70 -9.27 -2.43
N PRO A 41 -17.78 -10.59 -2.73
CA PRO A 41 -16.65 -11.50 -2.57
C PRO A 41 -15.39 -10.96 -3.26
N PHE A 42 -14.22 -11.32 -2.72
CA PHE A 42 -12.95 -10.97 -3.34
C PHE A 42 -12.79 -11.67 -4.69
N LEU A 43 -12.49 -10.89 -5.73
CA LEU A 43 -12.13 -11.36 -7.06
C LEU A 43 -10.70 -10.95 -7.43
N GLY A 44 -10.26 -9.80 -6.93
CA GLY A 44 -9.03 -9.13 -7.33
C GLY A 44 -9.24 -8.16 -8.50
N ILE A 45 -8.23 -7.34 -8.74
CA ILE A 45 -8.21 -6.41 -9.87
C ILE A 45 -8.04 -7.21 -11.16
N THR A 46 -8.87 -6.91 -12.15
CA THR A 46 -8.86 -7.59 -13.46
C THR A 46 -8.95 -6.57 -14.59
N THR A 47 -8.61 -6.96 -15.81
CA THR A 47 -8.75 -6.07 -16.97
C THR A 47 -10.11 -6.14 -17.63
N ASN A 48 -10.87 -7.22 -17.43
CA ASN A 48 -12.13 -7.47 -18.11
C ASN A 48 -13.20 -8.15 -17.23
N GLY A 49 -13.02 -8.09 -15.91
CA GLY A 49 -13.92 -8.74 -14.95
C GLY A 49 -13.67 -10.25 -14.76
N LYS A 50 -12.61 -10.81 -15.36
CA LYS A 50 -12.24 -12.22 -15.23
C LYS A 50 -10.79 -12.35 -14.80
N VAL A 51 -10.54 -13.25 -13.86
CA VAL A 51 -9.18 -13.61 -13.43
C VAL A 51 -8.51 -14.40 -14.57
N THR A 52 -7.28 -14.05 -14.88
CA THR A 52 -6.42 -14.84 -15.76
C THR A 52 -5.91 -16.04 -14.98
N PRO A 53 -6.19 -17.28 -15.39
CA PRO A 53 -5.76 -18.47 -14.63
C PRO A 53 -4.25 -18.71 -14.76
N ASP A 54 -3.73 -19.54 -13.87
CA ASP A 54 -2.37 -20.13 -13.92
C ASP A 54 -1.21 -19.10 -13.90
N LEU A 55 -1.47 -17.88 -13.44
CA LEU A 55 -0.43 -16.87 -13.26
C LEU A 55 0.44 -17.12 -12.03
N PHE A 56 -0.17 -17.64 -10.97
CA PHE A 56 0.48 -17.87 -9.68
C PHE A 56 0.37 -19.37 -9.35
N GLN A 57 1.49 -19.98 -9.03
CA GLN A 57 1.54 -21.42 -8.70
C GLN A 57 2.20 -21.62 -7.35
N ILE A 58 1.69 -22.57 -6.58
CA ILE A 58 2.39 -23.05 -5.38
C ILE A 58 3.63 -23.81 -5.87
N SER A 59 4.80 -23.23 -5.65
CA SER A 59 6.07 -23.82 -6.03
C SER A 59 7.18 -23.34 -5.10
N PRO A 60 8.20 -24.15 -4.80
CA PRO A 60 9.31 -23.71 -3.97
C PRO A 60 9.98 -22.46 -4.54
N SER A 61 10.10 -21.43 -3.71
CA SER A 61 10.83 -20.19 -4.04
C SER A 61 12.34 -20.33 -3.80
N GLY A 62 12.73 -21.27 -2.92
CA GLY A 62 14.10 -21.44 -2.44
C GLY A 62 14.55 -20.36 -1.46
N VAL A 63 13.64 -19.52 -0.97
CA VAL A 63 13.92 -18.43 -0.01
C VAL A 63 13.27 -18.77 1.33
N SER A 64 14.07 -18.90 2.39
CA SER A 64 13.55 -19.27 3.70
C SER A 64 12.65 -18.20 4.31
N THR A 65 11.45 -18.58 4.75
CA THR A 65 10.53 -17.77 5.55
C THR A 65 10.71 -18.00 7.07
N GLU A 66 11.68 -18.82 7.47
CA GLU A 66 11.96 -19.11 8.88
C GLU A 66 12.26 -17.85 9.72
N PRO A 67 13.07 -16.87 9.24
CA PRO A 67 13.29 -15.63 10.00
C PRO A 67 11.99 -14.86 10.29
N VAL A 68 11.10 -14.78 9.32
CA VAL A 68 9.79 -14.10 9.47
C VAL A 68 8.91 -14.86 10.45
N ARG A 69 8.83 -16.20 10.33
CA ARG A 69 8.08 -17.06 11.24
C ARG A 69 8.56 -16.91 12.69
N ASN A 70 9.87 -17.05 12.92
CA ASN A 70 10.45 -16.94 14.26
C ASN A 70 10.20 -15.55 14.88
N ALA A 71 10.27 -14.49 14.07
CA ALA A 71 9.98 -13.12 14.52
C ALA A 71 8.49 -12.94 14.86
N ALA A 72 7.58 -13.52 14.06
CA ALA A 72 6.15 -13.50 14.35
C ALA A 72 5.80 -14.27 15.63
N GLU A 73 6.37 -15.46 15.83
CA GLU A 73 6.21 -16.25 17.06
C GLU A 73 6.69 -15.46 18.29
N LYS A 74 7.84 -14.79 18.19
CA LYS A 74 8.37 -13.93 19.26
C LYS A 74 7.45 -12.73 19.55
N PHE A 75 6.92 -12.10 18.53
CA PHE A 75 5.95 -11.01 18.70
C PHE A 75 4.68 -11.52 19.41
N ILE A 76 4.07 -12.59 18.92
CA ILE A 76 2.88 -13.23 19.51
C ILE A 76 3.13 -13.58 21.00
N ALA A 77 4.27 -14.18 21.31
CA ALA A 77 4.62 -14.59 22.67
C ALA A 77 4.83 -13.38 23.62
N SER A 78 5.07 -12.19 23.11
CA SER A 78 5.21 -10.96 23.90
C SER A 78 3.87 -10.34 24.33
N LEU A 79 2.76 -10.76 23.68
CA LEU A 79 1.44 -10.17 23.91
C LEU A 79 0.75 -10.77 25.13
N THR A 80 -0.01 -9.95 25.86
CA THR A 80 -0.93 -10.43 26.89
C THR A 80 -2.13 -11.14 26.26
N GLY A 81 -2.86 -11.98 27.04
CA GLY A 81 -4.04 -12.67 26.54
C GLY A 81 -5.09 -11.74 25.93
N VAL A 82 -5.32 -10.55 26.51
CA VAL A 82 -6.25 -9.54 25.99
C VAL A 82 -5.76 -8.96 24.66
N GLN A 83 -4.47 -8.64 24.56
CA GLN A 83 -3.86 -8.15 23.32
C GLN A 83 -3.92 -9.21 22.24
N LEU A 84 -3.59 -10.46 22.57
CA LEU A 84 -3.59 -11.59 21.65
C LEU A 84 -4.98 -11.81 21.03
N ALA A 85 -6.04 -11.79 21.84
CA ALA A 85 -7.42 -11.97 21.38
C ALA A 85 -7.88 -10.91 20.36
N ARG A 86 -7.29 -9.71 20.39
CA ARG A 86 -7.59 -8.64 19.42
C ARG A 86 -6.68 -8.68 18.19
N THR A 87 -5.56 -9.40 18.27
CA THR A 87 -4.50 -9.38 17.25
C THR A 87 -4.56 -10.58 16.31
N MET A 88 -5.09 -11.72 16.77
CA MET A 88 -5.15 -12.96 15.99
C MET A 88 -6.48 -13.13 15.28
N PHE A 89 -6.43 -13.43 13.98
CA PHE A 89 -7.57 -13.70 13.12
C PHE A 89 -7.37 -15.01 12.34
N PRO A 90 -8.41 -15.69 11.88
CA PRO A 90 -8.30 -16.77 10.91
C PRO A 90 -7.55 -16.32 9.64
N VAL A 91 -6.85 -17.25 8.96
CA VAL A 91 -6.07 -16.91 7.76
C VAL A 91 -6.93 -16.48 6.57
N ASP A 92 -8.18 -16.91 6.52
CA ASP A 92 -9.16 -16.57 5.49
C ASP A 92 -10.09 -15.41 5.87
N ASP A 93 -9.88 -14.82 7.06
CA ASP A 93 -10.70 -13.72 7.57
C ASP A 93 -10.76 -12.53 6.61
N ALA A 94 -11.90 -11.85 6.62
CA ALA A 94 -12.11 -10.60 5.88
C ALA A 94 -11.18 -9.46 6.36
N GLN A 95 -10.53 -9.62 7.52
CA GLN A 95 -9.59 -8.66 8.07
C GLN A 95 -8.48 -8.27 7.07
N TRP A 96 -8.03 -9.20 6.19
CA TRP A 96 -7.11 -8.85 5.11
C TRP A 96 -7.56 -7.64 4.28
N ARG A 97 -8.86 -7.53 4.01
CA ARG A 97 -9.46 -6.49 3.18
C ARG A 97 -9.86 -5.23 3.97
N LYS A 98 -9.79 -5.29 5.30
CA LYS A 98 -10.15 -4.18 6.20
C LYS A 98 -8.96 -3.26 6.42
N TRP A 99 -8.69 -2.41 5.43
CA TRP A 99 -7.67 -1.38 5.52
C TRP A 99 -8.09 -0.11 4.78
N MET A 100 -7.64 1.01 5.31
CA MET A 100 -7.81 2.34 4.74
C MET A 100 -6.61 3.21 5.11
N ASN A 101 -6.15 4.03 4.19
CA ASN A 101 -4.98 4.90 4.37
C ASN A 101 -5.28 6.18 5.17
N GLN A 102 -6.56 6.51 5.42
CA GLN A 102 -6.94 7.70 6.17
C GLN A 102 -6.75 7.53 7.69
N HIS A 103 -6.46 8.63 8.38
CA HIS A 103 -6.23 8.63 9.82
C HIS A 103 -7.48 8.26 10.65
N PHE A 104 -8.66 8.60 10.18
CA PHE A 104 -9.93 8.38 10.90
C PHE A 104 -10.40 6.91 10.88
N TYR A 105 -9.80 6.05 10.08
CA TYR A 105 -10.22 4.65 10.00
C TYR A 105 -9.92 3.90 11.29
N VAL A 106 -10.92 3.23 11.84
CA VAL A 106 -10.82 2.43 13.07
C VAL A 106 -10.24 1.06 12.76
N ARG A 107 -9.05 0.81 13.26
CA ARG A 107 -8.25 -0.38 12.95
C ARG A 107 -8.38 -1.47 14.00
N GLN A 108 -8.25 -2.72 13.58
CA GLN A 108 -8.17 -3.88 14.45
C GLN A 108 -6.72 -4.19 14.84
N GLY A 109 -6.54 -5.08 15.81
CA GLY A 109 -5.22 -5.47 16.30
C GLY A 109 -4.75 -4.67 17.50
N ILE A 110 -3.43 -4.67 17.69
CA ILE A 110 -2.76 -3.89 18.73
C ILE A 110 -1.99 -2.74 18.10
N SER A 111 -2.17 -1.53 18.60
CA SER A 111 -1.39 -0.37 18.16
C SER A 111 0.00 -0.35 18.79
N LEU A 112 0.98 0.22 18.06
CA LEU A 112 2.32 0.44 18.61
C LEU A 112 2.29 1.38 19.83
N GLY A 113 1.28 2.25 19.93
CA GLY A 113 1.08 3.13 21.08
C GLY A 113 0.67 2.40 22.36
N GLU A 114 -0.06 1.27 22.23
CA GLU A 114 -0.47 0.43 23.37
C GLU A 114 0.62 -0.57 23.80
N MET A 115 1.67 -0.73 23.01
CA MET A 115 2.75 -1.69 23.27
C MET A 115 3.76 -1.17 24.27
N THR A 116 4.29 -2.05 25.11
CA THR A 116 5.53 -1.80 25.84
C THR A 116 6.71 -1.69 24.87
N ASP A 117 7.85 -1.14 25.33
CA ASP A 117 9.04 -1.04 24.48
C ASP A 117 9.53 -2.42 23.98
N ALA A 118 9.44 -3.46 24.83
CA ALA A 118 9.80 -4.82 24.46
C ALA A 118 8.87 -5.40 23.38
N GLN A 119 7.57 -5.14 23.48
CA GLN A 119 6.58 -5.54 22.48
C GLN A 119 6.79 -4.79 21.15
N ARG A 120 7.06 -3.48 21.22
CA ARG A 120 7.38 -2.66 20.03
C ARG A 120 8.63 -3.15 19.32
N GLU A 121 9.67 -3.51 20.08
CA GLU A 121 10.90 -4.07 19.50
C GLU A 121 10.65 -5.44 18.85
N ALA A 122 9.79 -6.28 19.43
CA ALA A 122 9.37 -7.54 18.80
C ALA A 122 8.57 -7.32 17.51
N ALA A 123 7.66 -6.33 17.51
CA ALA A 123 6.92 -5.90 16.31
C ALA A 123 7.86 -5.40 15.20
N PHE A 124 8.83 -4.54 15.54
CA PHE A 124 9.85 -4.12 14.59
C PHE A 124 10.77 -5.26 14.15
N GLY A 125 10.99 -6.25 15.02
CA GLY A 125 11.68 -7.50 14.65
C GLY A 125 10.97 -8.26 13.54
N LEU A 126 9.63 -8.36 13.62
CA LEU A 126 8.81 -8.95 12.56
C LEU A 126 8.93 -8.17 11.25
N MET A 127 8.81 -6.84 11.31
CA MET A 127 8.95 -5.99 10.14
C MET A 127 10.35 -6.09 9.50
N ARG A 128 11.42 -6.11 10.29
CA ARG A 128 12.81 -6.26 9.80
C ARG A 128 13.07 -7.63 9.17
N ALA A 129 12.41 -8.67 9.65
CA ALA A 129 12.53 -10.01 9.07
C ALA A 129 11.78 -10.15 7.74
N SER A 130 10.77 -9.30 7.50
CA SER A 130 9.89 -9.34 6.33
C SER A 130 10.29 -8.37 5.22
N LEU A 131 10.88 -7.25 5.59
CA LEU A 131 11.19 -6.13 4.71
C LEU A 131 12.69 -6.01 4.49
N SER A 132 13.08 -5.42 3.36
CA SER A 132 14.45 -4.96 3.18
C SER A 132 14.79 -3.82 4.17
N ALA A 133 16.07 -3.51 4.34
CA ALA A 133 16.48 -2.36 5.13
C ALA A 133 15.83 -1.05 4.61
N LYS A 134 15.73 -0.90 3.28
CA LYS A 134 15.04 0.22 2.63
C LYS A 134 13.55 0.23 2.98
N GLY A 135 12.84 -0.88 2.82
CA GLY A 135 11.41 -0.99 3.08
C GLY A 135 11.05 -0.74 4.55
N PHE A 136 11.88 -1.27 5.46
CA PHE A 136 11.72 -1.00 6.89
C PHE A 136 11.92 0.49 7.21
N GLU A 137 13.01 1.10 6.72
CA GLU A 137 13.28 2.52 6.98
C GLU A 137 12.24 3.44 6.33
N LEU A 138 11.78 3.11 5.11
CA LEU A 138 10.68 3.84 4.47
C LEU A 138 9.40 3.80 5.31
N THR A 139 9.01 2.62 5.80
CA THR A 139 7.83 2.48 6.69
C THR A 139 8.02 3.28 7.98
N ARG A 140 9.19 3.23 8.60
CA ARG A 140 9.52 4.03 9.79
C ARG A 140 9.45 5.53 9.51
N ASN A 141 9.88 5.96 8.33
CA ASN A 141 9.84 7.37 7.94
C ASN A 141 8.42 7.85 7.65
N VAL A 142 7.53 7.00 7.11
CA VAL A 142 6.09 7.31 7.04
C VAL A 142 5.53 7.59 8.45
N MET A 143 5.86 6.74 9.43
CA MET A 143 5.41 6.93 10.82
C MET A 143 5.95 8.24 11.42
N ARG A 144 7.23 8.57 11.18
CA ARG A 144 7.87 9.82 11.64
C ARG A 144 7.25 11.06 10.99
N LEU A 145 6.89 10.97 9.71
CA LEU A 145 6.21 12.05 9.00
C LEU A 145 4.74 12.21 9.46
N ASN A 146 4.11 11.13 9.92
CA ASN A 146 2.79 11.22 10.56
C ASN A 146 2.85 11.97 11.91
N GLU A 147 3.97 11.88 12.64
CA GLU A 147 4.22 12.75 13.82
C GLU A 147 4.41 14.22 13.40
N THR A 148 5.19 14.45 12.33
CA THR A 148 5.35 15.80 11.77
C THR A 148 3.99 16.38 11.34
N LEU A 149 3.12 15.55 10.75
CA LEU A 149 1.77 15.96 10.42
C LEU A 149 0.95 16.31 11.67
N ALA A 150 1.06 15.52 12.75
CA ALA A 150 0.41 15.80 14.03
C ALA A 150 0.83 17.16 14.59
N GLU A 151 2.13 17.45 14.57
CA GLU A 151 2.68 18.75 14.99
C GLU A 151 2.13 19.92 14.15
N LEU A 152 2.10 19.77 12.81
CA LEU A 152 1.65 20.81 11.89
C LEU A 152 0.13 21.01 11.94
N ALA A 153 -0.62 19.92 12.00
CA ALA A 153 -2.09 19.96 12.07
C ALA A 153 -2.60 20.37 13.46
N GLY A 154 -1.79 20.18 14.51
CA GLY A 154 -2.22 20.38 15.89
C GLY A 154 -3.19 19.30 16.38
N ASP A 155 -3.07 18.07 15.86
CA ASP A 155 -3.94 16.94 16.19
C ASP A 155 -3.13 15.70 16.64
N PRO A 156 -2.62 15.66 17.87
CA PRO A 156 -1.87 14.52 18.39
C PRO A 156 -2.78 13.35 18.82
N VAL A 157 -4.10 13.49 18.76
CA VAL A 157 -5.06 12.45 19.15
C VAL A 157 -5.25 11.43 18.02
N PHE A 158 -5.39 11.92 16.79
CA PHE A 158 -5.67 11.09 15.62
C PHE A 158 -4.48 10.96 14.65
N LEU A 159 -3.41 11.71 14.88
CA LEU A 159 -2.17 11.67 14.11
C LEU A 159 -0.99 11.43 15.06
N GLY A 160 0.05 10.72 14.62
CA GLY A 160 1.23 10.47 15.43
C GLY A 160 2.03 9.24 15.03
N GLU A 161 3.28 9.18 15.47
CA GLU A 161 4.25 8.12 15.13
C GLU A 161 3.78 6.72 15.53
N TRP A 162 2.97 6.58 16.58
CA TRP A 162 2.63 5.29 17.18
C TRP A 162 1.21 4.81 16.85
N LEU A 163 0.46 5.53 16.04
CA LEU A 163 -0.90 5.19 15.61
C LEU A 163 -0.88 4.25 14.38
N TYR A 164 -0.25 3.10 14.59
CA TYR A 164 -0.14 2.00 13.63
C TYR A 164 -0.41 0.68 14.33
N TRP A 165 -1.18 -0.20 13.69
CA TRP A 165 -1.71 -1.44 14.25
C TRP A 165 -1.12 -2.65 13.54
N ILE A 166 -0.97 -3.75 14.29
CA ILE A 166 -0.57 -5.05 13.76
C ILE A 166 -1.67 -6.06 14.03
N THR A 167 -2.01 -6.86 13.01
CA THR A 167 -2.79 -8.08 13.12
C THR A 167 -2.00 -9.26 12.58
N ILE A 168 -2.27 -10.46 13.11
CA ILE A 168 -1.73 -11.74 12.62
C ILE A 168 -2.92 -12.55 12.10
N LEU A 169 -2.79 -13.11 10.91
CA LEU A 169 -3.81 -13.92 10.25
C LEU A 169 -3.29 -15.34 10.06
N GLY A 170 -4.00 -16.28 10.63
CA GLY A 170 -3.50 -17.66 10.78
C GLY A 170 -2.47 -17.80 11.89
N LYS A 171 -1.81 -18.96 11.94
CA LYS A 171 -0.76 -19.27 12.92
C LYS A 171 0.57 -19.40 12.17
N PRO A 172 1.65 -18.71 12.59
CA PRO A 172 2.96 -18.88 11.97
C PRO A 172 3.34 -20.35 11.82
N SER A 173 3.66 -20.74 10.60
CA SER A 173 3.91 -22.14 10.23
C SER A 173 4.96 -22.22 9.12
N ALA A 174 5.67 -23.35 9.04
CA ALA A 174 6.58 -23.64 7.95
C ALA A 174 5.87 -24.12 6.67
N THR A 175 4.63 -24.61 6.78
CA THR A 175 3.89 -25.26 5.68
C THR A 175 2.51 -24.68 5.47
N GLU A 176 1.82 -24.31 6.56
CA GLU A 176 0.45 -23.80 6.51
C GLU A 176 0.42 -22.31 6.20
N PRO A 177 -0.66 -21.80 5.54
CA PRO A 177 -0.80 -20.41 5.21
C PRO A 177 -1.01 -19.54 6.46
N TRP A 178 -0.34 -18.41 6.50
CA TRP A 178 -0.49 -17.38 7.54
C TRP A 178 0.01 -16.04 7.02
N GLY A 179 -0.05 -15.02 7.85
CA GLY A 179 0.55 -13.74 7.53
C GLY A 179 0.28 -12.68 8.58
N TRP A 180 0.60 -11.45 8.24
CA TRP A 180 0.40 -10.32 9.11
C TRP A 180 0.04 -9.05 8.30
N GLN A 181 -0.62 -8.14 8.97
CA GLN A 181 -0.97 -6.85 8.39
C GLN A 181 -0.46 -5.74 9.31
N PHE A 182 0.12 -4.71 8.74
CA PHE A 182 0.45 -3.44 9.38
C PHE A 182 -0.45 -2.36 8.78
N SER A 183 -1.14 -1.58 9.60
CA SER A 183 -2.12 -0.62 9.13
C SER A 183 -2.07 0.66 9.95
N GLY A 184 -1.91 1.79 9.28
CA GLY A 184 -1.96 3.12 9.87
C GLY A 184 -2.19 4.19 8.80
N HIS A 185 -2.15 5.45 9.22
CA HIS A 185 -2.23 6.56 8.28
C HIS A 185 -1.04 6.52 7.32
N HIS A 186 -1.30 6.45 6.03
CA HIS A 186 -0.31 6.41 4.95
C HIS A 186 0.65 5.19 4.92
N ALA A 187 0.46 4.16 5.77
CA ALA A 187 1.23 2.92 5.65
C ALA A 187 0.35 1.70 5.89
N ILE A 188 0.23 0.86 4.86
CA ILE A 188 -0.45 -0.44 4.90
C ILE A 188 0.49 -1.48 4.29
N ILE A 189 0.73 -2.55 5.02
CA ILE A 189 1.48 -3.73 4.55
C ILE A 189 0.62 -4.95 4.79
N ASN A 190 0.34 -5.71 3.75
CA ASN A 190 -0.25 -7.04 3.82
C ASN A 190 0.84 -8.05 3.44
N TYR A 191 1.21 -8.92 4.34
CA TYR A 191 2.29 -9.89 4.15
C TYR A 191 1.78 -11.30 4.37
N PHE A 192 1.51 -12.01 3.29
CA PHE A 192 1.04 -13.40 3.28
C PHE A 192 2.21 -14.34 3.07
N VAL A 193 2.20 -15.50 3.76
CA VAL A 193 3.21 -16.55 3.71
C VAL A 193 2.54 -17.90 3.48
N LEU A 194 3.04 -18.69 2.55
CA LEU A 194 2.69 -20.09 2.35
C LEU A 194 3.96 -20.89 2.04
N GLY A 195 4.41 -21.71 2.99
CA GLY A 195 5.69 -22.38 2.88
C GLY A 195 6.82 -21.35 2.76
N ASP A 196 7.55 -21.40 1.65
CA ASP A 196 8.63 -20.45 1.33
C ASP A 196 8.20 -19.34 0.33
N GLN A 197 6.90 -19.23 0.02
CA GLN A 197 6.35 -18.20 -0.85
C GLN A 197 5.78 -17.04 -0.05
N VAL A 198 5.94 -15.82 -0.58
CA VAL A 198 5.47 -14.57 0.02
C VAL A 198 4.69 -13.74 -1.01
N VAL A 199 3.56 -13.17 -0.57
CA VAL A 199 2.85 -12.11 -1.29
C VAL A 199 2.73 -10.90 -0.37
N MET A 200 3.35 -9.77 -0.74
CA MET A 200 3.33 -8.52 0.03
C MET A 200 2.48 -7.46 -0.68
N THR A 201 1.23 -7.79 -0.95
CA THR A 201 0.24 -6.87 -1.54
C THR A 201 -1.16 -7.13 -0.99
N PRO A 202 -2.01 -6.08 -0.96
CA PRO A 202 -1.72 -4.67 -1.27
C PRO A 202 -0.66 -4.07 -0.33
N LEU A 203 0.23 -3.26 -0.93
CA LEU A 203 1.12 -2.38 -0.20
C LEU A 203 0.68 -0.94 -0.49
N PHE A 204 0.46 -0.14 0.55
CA PHE A 204 0.22 1.30 0.43
C PHE A 204 1.25 2.06 1.23
N LEU A 205 1.90 3.02 0.60
CA LEU A 205 2.83 3.95 1.25
C LEU A 205 2.57 5.38 0.75
N GLY A 206 2.48 6.32 1.65
CA GLY A 206 2.24 7.71 1.33
C GLY A 206 2.71 8.66 2.43
N SER A 207 2.50 9.93 2.25
CA SER A 207 2.64 10.94 3.31
C SER A 207 2.11 12.31 2.88
N GLU A 208 1.67 13.06 3.86
CA GLU A 208 1.47 14.51 3.83
C GLU A 208 1.98 15.09 5.18
N PRO A 209 3.07 15.90 5.19
CA PRO A 209 3.98 16.20 4.08
C PRO A 209 4.92 15.02 3.77
N VAL A 210 5.51 14.98 2.56
CA VAL A 210 6.54 13.99 2.21
C VAL A 210 7.94 14.37 2.69
N ARG A 211 8.08 15.57 3.25
CA ARG A 211 9.33 16.10 3.83
C ARG A 211 9.05 16.90 5.09
N ALA A 212 9.73 16.58 6.18
CA ALA A 212 9.71 17.37 7.42
C ALA A 212 10.69 18.53 7.30
N THR A 213 10.19 19.76 7.23
CA THR A 213 11.03 20.98 7.19
C THR A 213 11.31 21.57 8.57
N SER A 214 10.56 21.12 9.59
CA SER A 214 10.64 21.55 10.99
C SER A 214 10.28 20.39 11.94
N GLY A 215 10.23 20.65 13.24
CA GLY A 215 9.80 19.71 14.28
C GLY A 215 10.81 18.61 14.60
N LYS A 216 10.33 17.61 15.33
CA LYS A 216 11.11 16.47 15.86
C LYS A 216 11.89 15.72 14.77
N TYR A 217 11.28 15.56 13.59
CA TYR A 217 11.83 14.77 12.49
C TYR A 217 12.32 15.61 11.31
N LYS A 218 12.72 16.87 11.55
CA LYS A 218 13.27 17.73 10.51
C LYS A 218 14.37 17.01 9.70
N GLY A 219 14.24 17.05 8.39
CA GLY A 219 15.16 16.43 7.42
C GLY A 219 14.73 15.05 6.94
N VAL A 220 13.73 14.41 7.57
CA VAL A 220 13.15 13.18 7.04
C VAL A 220 12.38 13.48 5.75
N GLU A 221 12.62 12.68 4.72
CA GLU A 221 11.87 12.74 3.46
C GLU A 221 11.67 11.32 2.89
N ILE A 222 10.57 11.12 2.13
CA ILE A 222 10.23 9.84 1.52
C ILE A 222 9.75 9.99 0.09
N LEU A 223 9.74 8.86 -0.66
CA LEU A 223 9.15 8.71 -1.99
C LEU A 223 9.74 9.66 -3.06
N GLN A 224 10.91 10.25 -2.79
CA GLN A 224 11.57 11.15 -3.74
C GLN A 224 12.19 10.37 -4.91
N GLN A 225 12.68 9.15 -4.66
CA GLN A 225 13.22 8.30 -5.73
C GLN A 225 12.10 7.80 -6.63
N GLU A 226 10.98 7.33 -6.06
CA GLU A 226 9.78 6.90 -6.79
C GLU A 226 9.24 8.04 -7.68
N GLN A 227 9.22 9.25 -7.14
CA GLN A 227 8.85 10.46 -7.88
C GLN A 227 9.81 10.76 -9.03
N ASN A 228 11.11 10.76 -8.77
CA ASN A 228 12.13 11.15 -9.74
C ASN A 228 12.30 10.10 -10.83
N ASP A 229 12.28 8.81 -10.49
CA ASP A 229 12.41 7.72 -11.45
C ASP A 229 11.17 7.60 -12.34
N GLY A 230 9.96 7.84 -11.77
CA GLY A 230 8.73 7.95 -12.57
C GLY A 230 8.78 9.10 -13.56
N LEU A 231 9.23 10.28 -13.13
CA LEU A 231 9.44 11.43 -14.02
C LEU A 231 10.52 11.14 -15.07
N GLY A 232 11.64 10.54 -14.67
CA GLY A 232 12.71 10.12 -15.57
C GLY A 232 12.25 9.09 -16.61
N MET A 233 11.30 8.23 -16.25
CA MET A 233 10.73 7.26 -17.19
C MET A 233 9.92 7.96 -18.31
N VAL A 234 9.02 8.88 -18.00
CA VAL A 234 8.23 9.59 -19.03
C VAL A 234 9.10 10.52 -19.88
N GLN A 235 10.13 11.13 -19.29
CA GLN A 235 11.07 12.00 -20.01
C GLN A 235 11.98 11.23 -20.98
N ALA A 236 12.28 9.96 -20.70
CA ALA A 236 13.10 9.11 -21.57
C ALA A 236 12.34 8.58 -22.81
N LEU A 237 11.02 8.80 -22.88
CA LEU A 237 10.21 8.41 -24.03
C LEU A 237 10.44 9.35 -25.22
N THR A 238 10.43 8.81 -26.42
CA THR A 238 10.33 9.63 -27.65
C THR A 238 9.00 10.38 -27.65
N ASP A 239 8.88 11.45 -28.46
CA ASP A 239 7.64 12.22 -28.52
C ASP A 239 6.44 11.35 -28.92
N ALA A 240 6.59 10.45 -29.90
CA ALA A 240 5.56 9.51 -30.30
C ALA A 240 5.17 8.52 -29.19
N GLN A 241 6.15 8.03 -28.43
CA GLN A 241 5.91 7.16 -27.29
C GLN A 241 5.22 7.93 -26.13
N ARG A 242 5.66 9.16 -25.89
CA ARG A 242 5.07 10.03 -24.85
C ARG A 242 3.61 10.35 -25.13
N GLN A 243 3.27 10.66 -26.39
CA GLN A 243 1.87 10.88 -26.79
C GLN A 243 0.97 9.67 -26.51
N ARG A 244 1.49 8.45 -26.60
CA ARG A 244 0.75 7.22 -26.28
C ARG A 244 0.70 6.92 -24.78
N ALA A 245 1.76 7.26 -24.03
CA ALA A 245 1.85 7.02 -22.59
C ALA A 245 1.01 8.00 -21.78
N VAL A 246 0.92 9.27 -22.23
CA VAL A 246 0.23 10.34 -21.51
C VAL A 246 -1.27 10.31 -21.82
N LEU A 247 -2.05 9.92 -20.82
CA LEU A 247 -3.51 9.88 -20.92
C LEU A 247 -4.14 11.27 -20.83
N ASN A 248 -3.51 12.17 -20.05
CA ASN A 248 -3.90 13.57 -19.92
C ASN A 248 -2.67 14.40 -19.50
N PHE A 249 -2.46 15.54 -20.15
CA PHE A 249 -1.36 16.46 -19.81
C PHE A 249 -1.69 17.37 -18.61
N SER A 250 -2.94 17.38 -18.16
CA SER A 250 -3.39 18.16 -17.00
C SER A 250 -3.69 17.25 -15.81
N LYS A 251 -3.05 17.53 -14.67
CA LYS A 251 -3.29 16.88 -13.38
C LYS A 251 -4.17 17.78 -12.52
N THR A 252 -5.46 17.47 -12.42
CA THR A 252 -6.46 18.30 -11.74
C THR A 252 -7.06 17.70 -10.48
N GLY A 253 -6.78 16.43 -10.20
CA GLY A 253 -7.35 15.72 -9.06
C GLY A 253 -6.51 14.51 -8.64
N ASN A 254 -6.99 13.79 -7.64
CA ASN A 254 -6.45 12.50 -7.23
C ASN A 254 -6.79 11.44 -8.28
N ASN A 255 -5.84 10.62 -8.67
CA ASN A 255 -5.97 9.68 -9.78
C ASN A 255 -5.79 8.20 -9.40
N ASN A 256 -5.43 7.88 -8.15
CA ASN A 256 -5.36 6.49 -7.71
C ASN A 256 -6.71 5.80 -7.88
N LEU A 257 -6.68 4.61 -8.47
CA LEU A 257 -7.87 3.81 -8.79
C LEU A 257 -8.02 2.59 -7.87
N THR A 258 -6.93 2.19 -7.18
CA THR A 258 -6.86 0.90 -6.51
C THR A 258 -6.47 1.01 -5.03
N GLU A 259 -6.82 2.12 -4.39
CA GLU A 259 -6.69 2.33 -2.94
C GLU A 259 -7.67 1.46 -2.12
N ALA A 260 -7.85 1.81 -0.87
CA ALA A 260 -8.70 1.12 0.10
C ALA A 260 -10.05 0.69 -0.47
N PHE A 261 -10.45 -0.54 -0.18
CA PHE A 261 -11.72 -1.15 -0.61
C PHE A 261 -11.94 -1.23 -2.14
N LYS A 262 -10.87 -1.08 -2.94
CA LYS A 262 -10.90 -1.20 -4.40
C LYS A 262 -10.33 -2.55 -4.89
N ASP A 263 -10.70 -3.63 -4.21
CA ASP A 263 -10.16 -4.97 -4.48
C ASP A 263 -10.64 -5.57 -5.82
N ASN A 264 -11.87 -5.22 -6.24
CA ASN A 264 -12.54 -5.85 -7.40
C ASN A 264 -12.66 -4.92 -8.60
N VAL A 265 -11.76 -3.95 -8.74
CA VAL A 265 -11.81 -2.99 -9.84
C VAL A 265 -11.54 -3.70 -11.18
N VAL A 266 -12.39 -3.43 -12.17
CA VAL A 266 -12.10 -3.75 -13.57
C VAL A 266 -11.33 -2.58 -14.16
N LEU A 267 -10.05 -2.80 -14.47
CA LEU A 267 -9.12 -1.76 -14.87
C LEU A 267 -8.34 -2.20 -16.11
N ASP A 268 -8.77 -1.72 -17.27
CA ASP A 268 -8.09 -1.98 -18.53
C ASP A 268 -6.66 -1.44 -18.55
N TYR A 269 -5.82 -2.10 -19.34
CA TYR A 269 -4.48 -1.59 -19.65
C TYR A 269 -4.58 -0.25 -20.37
N ALA A 270 -3.72 0.71 -19.97
CA ALA A 270 -3.70 2.02 -20.58
C ALA A 270 -2.27 2.52 -20.78
N GLY A 271 -2.10 3.44 -21.71
CA GLY A 271 -0.82 4.04 -22.01
C GLY A 271 0.03 3.24 -23.00
N LEU A 272 1.33 3.13 -22.75
CA LEU A 272 2.31 2.53 -23.67
C LEU A 272 2.74 1.15 -23.16
N ARG A 273 2.65 0.15 -24.03
CA ARG A 273 3.08 -1.21 -23.72
C ARG A 273 4.61 -1.34 -23.80
N ALA A 274 5.22 -2.07 -22.87
CA ALA A 274 6.67 -2.22 -22.76
C ALA A 274 7.33 -2.83 -24.00
N LYS A 275 6.63 -3.68 -24.78
CA LYS A 275 7.15 -4.20 -26.06
C LYS A 275 7.37 -3.11 -27.12
N ASP A 276 6.72 -1.96 -26.99
CA ASP A 276 6.82 -0.82 -27.90
C ASP A 276 7.86 0.23 -27.43
N LEU A 277 8.55 -0.06 -26.32
CA LEU A 277 9.64 0.75 -25.79
C LEU A 277 10.97 0.39 -26.44
N THR A 278 11.89 1.35 -26.46
CA THR A 278 13.31 1.05 -26.69
C THR A 278 13.84 0.17 -25.56
N ASP A 279 14.94 -0.54 -25.79
CA ASP A 279 15.56 -1.38 -24.75
C ASP A 279 16.00 -0.55 -23.53
N ALA A 280 16.47 0.68 -23.75
CA ALA A 280 16.83 1.59 -22.67
C ALA A 280 15.60 2.00 -21.82
N ALA A 281 14.50 2.36 -22.45
CA ALA A 281 13.27 2.73 -21.76
C ALA A 281 12.61 1.51 -21.07
N ARG A 282 12.73 0.31 -21.65
CA ARG A 282 12.26 -0.93 -21.03
C ARG A 282 13.04 -1.29 -19.77
N ARG A 283 14.37 -1.10 -19.78
CA ARG A 283 15.19 -1.25 -18.57
C ARG A 283 14.76 -0.26 -17.49
N ARG A 284 14.55 1.01 -17.82
CA ARG A 284 14.05 2.02 -16.85
C ARG A 284 12.70 1.64 -16.25
N LEU A 285 11.78 1.12 -17.09
CA LEU A 285 10.48 0.65 -16.59
C LEU A 285 10.65 -0.52 -15.61
N ARG A 286 11.53 -1.47 -15.92
CA ARG A 286 11.87 -2.59 -15.04
C ARG A 286 12.50 -2.11 -13.72
N GLU A 287 13.44 -1.16 -13.79
CA GLU A 287 14.07 -0.54 -12.61
C GLU A 287 13.06 0.20 -11.75
N LEU A 288 12.09 0.91 -12.37
CA LEU A 288 11.00 1.56 -11.66
C LEU A 288 10.13 0.54 -10.92
N VAL A 289 9.80 -0.60 -11.53
CA VAL A 289 9.08 -1.69 -10.85
C VAL A 289 9.90 -2.25 -9.69
N GLN A 290 11.18 -2.52 -9.92
CA GLN A 290 12.09 -3.05 -8.90
C GLN A 290 12.20 -2.13 -7.68
N LEU A 291 12.13 -0.81 -7.87
CA LEU A 291 12.16 0.17 -6.77
C LEU A 291 11.03 -0.08 -5.75
N TYR A 292 9.84 -0.45 -6.20
CA TYR A 292 8.70 -0.79 -5.33
C TYR A 292 8.80 -2.20 -4.76
N VAL A 293 9.16 -3.18 -5.58
CA VAL A 293 9.28 -4.58 -5.17
C VAL A 293 10.37 -4.76 -4.12
N SER A 294 11.47 -3.99 -4.21
CA SER A 294 12.60 -4.05 -3.28
C SER A 294 12.31 -3.53 -1.85
N ASN A 295 11.07 -3.20 -1.53
CA ASN A 295 10.63 -3.01 -0.14
C ASN A 295 10.51 -4.35 0.61
N MET A 296 10.33 -5.49 -0.08
CA MET A 296 10.46 -6.84 0.49
C MET A 296 11.93 -7.18 0.77
N ASP A 297 12.18 -8.23 1.54
CA ASP A 297 13.53 -8.80 1.67
C ASP A 297 14.12 -9.17 0.30
N ASP A 298 15.45 -9.20 0.22
CA ASP A 298 16.16 -9.37 -1.05
C ASP A 298 15.87 -10.71 -1.75
N GLY A 299 15.56 -11.75 -0.96
CA GLY A 299 15.27 -13.08 -1.49
C GLY A 299 13.93 -13.07 -2.25
N HIS A 300 12.86 -12.67 -1.59
CA HIS A 300 11.53 -12.60 -2.19
C HIS A 300 11.41 -11.47 -3.22
N THR A 301 12.21 -10.40 -3.11
CA THR A 301 12.38 -9.40 -4.17
C THR A 301 12.82 -10.05 -5.48
N ARG A 302 13.83 -10.93 -5.46
CA ARG A 302 14.29 -11.66 -6.66
C ARG A 302 13.19 -12.53 -7.24
N VAL A 303 12.50 -13.32 -6.40
CA VAL A 303 11.39 -14.18 -6.82
C VAL A 303 10.29 -13.37 -7.51
N LYS A 304 9.89 -12.23 -6.92
CA LYS A 304 8.86 -11.37 -7.50
C LYS A 304 9.33 -10.69 -8.79
N MET A 305 10.61 -10.28 -8.87
CA MET A 305 11.16 -9.70 -10.09
C MET A 305 11.29 -10.71 -11.22
N ASP A 306 11.59 -11.98 -10.94
CA ASP A 306 11.55 -13.05 -11.93
C ASP A 306 10.14 -13.26 -12.50
N GLU A 307 9.11 -13.14 -11.65
CA GLU A 307 7.70 -13.16 -12.09
C GLU A 307 7.39 -11.94 -12.98
N VAL A 308 7.81 -10.74 -12.58
CA VAL A 308 7.66 -9.50 -13.37
C VAL A 308 8.38 -9.61 -14.71
N ASP A 309 9.60 -10.15 -14.76
CA ASP A 309 10.40 -10.27 -15.98
C ASP A 309 9.76 -11.22 -17.00
N ARG A 310 9.10 -12.31 -16.56
CA ARG A 310 8.30 -13.17 -17.45
C ARG A 310 7.15 -12.43 -18.12
N HIS A 311 6.64 -11.36 -17.50
CA HIS A 311 5.51 -10.56 -17.97
C HIS A 311 5.90 -9.17 -18.46
N ILE A 312 7.20 -8.83 -18.52
CA ILE A 312 7.65 -7.46 -18.86
C ILE A 312 7.12 -6.98 -20.22
N GLY A 313 7.05 -7.85 -21.22
CA GLY A 313 6.49 -7.53 -22.53
C GLY A 313 4.99 -7.20 -22.50
N ASN A 314 4.28 -7.61 -21.47
CA ASN A 314 2.85 -7.34 -21.22
C ASN A 314 2.64 -6.32 -20.10
N THR A 315 3.65 -5.50 -19.82
CA THR A 315 3.59 -4.39 -18.86
C THR A 315 3.26 -3.10 -19.60
N TRP A 316 2.41 -2.28 -19.01
CA TRP A 316 1.96 -1.00 -19.55
C TRP A 316 2.37 0.14 -18.63
N PHE A 317 2.72 1.27 -19.21
CA PHE A 317 3.04 2.51 -18.50
C PHE A 317 2.10 3.62 -18.95
N ALA A 318 1.39 4.22 -18.00
CA ALA A 318 0.48 5.33 -18.22
C ALA A 318 0.86 6.54 -17.34
N TRP A 319 0.58 7.73 -17.84
CA TRP A 319 0.93 8.99 -17.20
C TRP A 319 -0.23 9.99 -17.27
N ILE A 320 -0.40 10.78 -16.20
CA ILE A 320 -1.28 11.95 -16.17
C ILE A 320 -0.51 13.12 -15.54
N GLY A 321 -0.51 14.26 -16.18
CA GLY A 321 0.13 15.50 -15.71
C GLY A 321 1.26 15.98 -16.59
N GLY A 322 1.86 17.10 -16.18
CA GLY A 322 3.03 17.65 -16.84
C GLY A 322 4.28 16.78 -16.70
N THR A 323 5.28 17.03 -17.54
CA THR A 323 6.57 16.31 -17.56
C THR A 323 7.76 17.17 -17.18
N GLN A 324 7.50 18.36 -16.60
CA GLN A 324 8.53 19.26 -16.09
C GLN A 324 8.94 18.85 -14.66
N ALA A 325 10.11 19.31 -14.22
CA ALA A 325 10.68 18.93 -12.94
C ALA A 325 9.80 19.29 -11.72
N ASP A 326 8.98 20.33 -11.82
CA ASP A 326 8.09 20.83 -10.78
C ASP A 326 6.64 20.36 -10.91
N SER A 327 6.32 19.61 -11.97
CA SER A 327 4.96 19.17 -12.24
C SER A 327 4.44 18.20 -11.17
N ALA A 328 3.16 18.33 -10.82
CA ALA A 328 2.42 17.25 -10.18
C ALA A 328 1.96 16.25 -11.25
N PHE A 329 2.00 14.96 -10.91
CA PHE A 329 1.67 13.89 -11.85
C PHE A 329 1.14 12.63 -11.16
N TYR A 330 0.60 11.74 -11.96
CA TYR A 330 0.28 10.36 -11.64
C TYR A 330 0.93 9.46 -12.67
N TYR A 331 1.41 8.30 -12.26
CA TYR A 331 1.72 7.23 -13.19
C TYR A 331 1.18 5.88 -12.69
N ARG A 332 0.94 4.99 -13.67
CA ARG A 332 0.57 3.60 -13.42
C ARG A 332 1.45 2.68 -14.23
N VAL A 333 1.99 1.65 -13.56
CA VAL A 333 2.58 0.49 -14.19
C VAL A 333 1.64 -0.68 -13.96
N GLN A 334 1.22 -1.36 -15.03
CA GLN A 334 0.25 -2.46 -14.93
C GLN A 334 0.64 -3.62 -15.82
N SER A 335 0.65 -4.82 -15.25
CA SER A 335 0.83 -6.09 -15.93
C SER A 335 -0.16 -7.14 -15.37
N PRO A 336 -0.18 -8.38 -15.90
CA PRO A 336 -0.99 -9.44 -15.29
C PRO A 336 -0.63 -9.76 -13.83
N VAL A 337 0.60 -9.48 -13.39
CA VAL A 337 1.14 -9.92 -12.10
C VAL A 337 1.51 -8.78 -11.15
N ILE A 338 1.56 -7.54 -11.61
CA ILE A 338 1.82 -6.37 -10.77
C ILE A 338 1.09 -5.14 -11.28
N LEU A 339 0.57 -4.35 -10.36
CA LEU A 339 0.04 -3.02 -10.60
C LEU A 339 0.68 -2.07 -9.58
N ILE A 340 1.20 -0.95 -10.07
CA ILE A 340 1.79 0.13 -9.26
C ILE A 340 1.10 1.42 -9.67
N GLU A 341 0.66 2.18 -8.69
CA GLU A 341 0.19 3.55 -8.87
C GLU A 341 1.02 4.49 -7.99
N PHE A 342 1.43 5.60 -8.54
CA PHE A 342 2.02 6.74 -7.84
C PHE A 342 1.19 7.97 -8.16
N ASP A 343 0.79 8.71 -7.15
CA ASP A 343 -0.10 9.85 -7.33
C ASP A 343 0.27 11.04 -6.43
N HIS A 344 0.45 12.21 -7.03
CA HIS A 344 0.46 13.46 -6.30
C HIS A 344 -0.98 13.84 -5.97
N GLN A 345 -1.29 13.92 -4.68
CA GLN A 345 -2.62 14.19 -4.16
C GLN A 345 -2.87 15.68 -3.94
N ARG A 346 -4.14 16.07 -3.84
CA ARG A 346 -4.51 17.36 -3.27
C ARG A 346 -4.10 17.41 -1.79
N PRO A 347 -3.74 18.59 -1.25
CA PRO A 347 -3.60 18.75 0.19
C PRO A 347 -4.86 18.30 0.92
N ALA A 348 -4.71 17.61 2.04
CA ALA A 348 -5.81 17.14 2.86
C ALA A 348 -5.72 17.72 4.29
N ASN A 349 -4.92 17.13 5.16
CA ASN A 349 -4.77 17.61 6.54
C ASN A 349 -4.05 18.96 6.61
N LEU A 350 -3.23 19.28 5.61
CA LEU A 350 -2.51 20.55 5.49
C LEU A 350 -3.15 21.53 4.48
N ALA A 351 -4.38 21.30 4.04
CA ALA A 351 -5.07 22.14 3.05
C ALA A 351 -5.10 23.63 3.45
N ARG A 352 -5.24 23.93 4.75
CA ARG A 352 -5.23 25.31 5.29
C ARG A 352 -3.91 26.06 5.08
N PHE A 353 -2.82 25.34 4.81
CA PHE A 353 -1.49 25.93 4.58
C PHE A 353 -1.11 25.93 3.09
N ALA A 354 -1.93 25.34 2.23
CA ALA A 354 -1.67 25.28 0.81
C ALA A 354 -2.07 26.60 0.13
N SER A 355 -1.27 27.04 -0.85
CA SER A 355 -1.61 28.19 -1.68
C SER A 355 -2.82 27.95 -2.59
N ASP A 356 -3.05 26.69 -2.98
CA ASP A 356 -4.20 26.23 -3.75
C ASP A 356 -4.58 24.80 -3.27
N PRO A 357 -5.56 24.68 -2.34
CA PRO A 357 -5.94 23.39 -1.78
C PRO A 357 -6.67 22.48 -2.78
N ASP A 358 -7.15 23.02 -3.89
CA ASP A 358 -7.87 22.25 -4.91
C ASP A 358 -6.95 21.64 -5.96
N LYS A 359 -5.64 21.94 -5.93
CA LYS A 359 -4.66 21.38 -6.86
C LYS A 359 -3.77 20.31 -6.20
N PRO A 360 -3.47 19.21 -6.93
CA PRO A 360 -2.47 18.25 -6.51
C PRO A 360 -1.10 18.90 -6.26
N THR A 361 -0.43 18.43 -5.21
CA THR A 361 0.86 18.94 -4.76
C THR A 361 1.90 17.83 -4.66
N ARG A 362 3.18 18.17 -4.88
CA ARG A 362 4.31 17.27 -4.65
C ARG A 362 4.58 16.99 -3.16
N GLN A 363 3.85 17.65 -2.25
CA GLN A 363 3.97 17.45 -0.81
C GLN A 363 2.99 16.42 -0.24
N HIS A 364 2.08 15.88 -1.06
CA HIS A 364 1.16 14.82 -0.69
C HIS A 364 1.25 13.70 -1.75
N ILE A 365 1.77 12.54 -1.37
CA ILE A 365 2.01 11.42 -2.28
C ILE A 365 1.31 10.17 -1.75
N HIS A 366 0.66 9.44 -2.66
CA HIS A 366 0.15 8.10 -2.45
C HIS A 366 0.77 7.12 -3.44
N CYS A 367 1.26 5.99 -2.93
CA CYS A 367 1.73 4.86 -3.73
C CYS A 367 0.96 3.60 -3.37
N VAL A 368 0.50 2.87 -4.38
CA VAL A 368 -0.19 1.58 -4.21
C VAL A 368 0.53 0.53 -5.04
N VAL A 369 0.76 -0.64 -4.45
CA VAL A 369 1.24 -1.82 -5.17
C VAL A 369 0.24 -2.94 -4.96
N ARG A 370 -0.18 -3.59 -6.05
CA ARG A 370 -1.17 -4.68 -6.04
C ARG A 370 -0.67 -5.86 -6.86
N THR A 371 -1.19 -7.04 -6.56
CA THR A 371 -1.05 -8.24 -7.38
C THR A 371 -2.40 -8.57 -8.04
N PRO A 372 -2.63 -8.13 -9.30
CA PRO A 372 -3.87 -8.37 -10.02
C PRO A 372 -4.21 -9.86 -10.17
N ASN A 373 -5.37 -10.14 -10.77
CA ASN A 373 -5.83 -11.49 -11.07
C ASN A 373 -5.96 -12.39 -9.84
N GLY A 374 -6.42 -11.82 -8.73
CA GLY A 374 -6.88 -12.60 -7.59
C GLY A 374 -5.81 -12.95 -6.55
N ASN A 375 -4.56 -12.47 -6.68
CA ASN A 375 -3.52 -12.86 -5.74
C ASN A 375 -3.06 -11.76 -4.76
N ASP A 376 -3.75 -10.63 -4.65
CA ASP A 376 -3.62 -9.77 -3.48
C ASP A 376 -3.92 -10.58 -2.21
N TYR A 377 -3.22 -10.30 -1.13
CA TYR A 377 -3.32 -11.04 0.15
C TYR A 377 -2.97 -12.54 0.02
N GLY A 378 -2.32 -12.94 -1.07
CA GLY A 378 -2.06 -14.37 -1.36
C GLY A 378 -3.32 -15.20 -1.60
N LYS A 379 -4.46 -14.58 -1.94
CA LYS A 379 -5.78 -15.28 -2.00
C LYS A 379 -5.83 -16.37 -3.05
N ASP A 380 -5.13 -16.23 -4.19
CA ASP A 380 -5.08 -17.32 -5.18
C ASP A 380 -4.24 -18.51 -4.68
N LEU A 381 -3.10 -18.25 -4.04
CA LEU A 381 -2.30 -19.32 -3.41
C LEU A 381 -3.07 -20.00 -2.28
N LEU A 382 -3.78 -19.25 -1.43
CA LEU A 382 -4.62 -19.78 -0.36
C LEU A 382 -5.73 -20.68 -0.92
N ARG A 383 -6.39 -20.25 -2.00
CA ARG A 383 -7.41 -21.04 -2.71
C ARG A 383 -6.83 -22.37 -3.25
N GLN A 384 -5.65 -22.31 -3.89
CA GLN A 384 -4.96 -23.49 -4.40
C GLN A 384 -4.58 -24.44 -3.26
N HIS A 385 -4.07 -23.91 -2.13
CA HIS A 385 -3.75 -24.69 -0.94
C HIS A 385 -4.97 -25.46 -0.41
N TYR A 386 -6.13 -24.80 -0.26
CA TYR A 386 -7.36 -25.44 0.21
C TYR A 386 -7.92 -26.49 -0.76
N LEU A 387 -7.73 -26.30 -2.08
CA LEU A 387 -8.10 -27.32 -3.07
C LEU A 387 -7.21 -28.57 -2.99
N ALA A 388 -5.93 -28.39 -2.71
CA ALA A 388 -4.98 -29.49 -2.56
C ALA A 388 -5.04 -30.19 -1.18
N HIS A 389 -5.41 -29.44 -0.16
CA HIS A 389 -5.46 -29.88 1.24
C HIS A 389 -6.82 -29.47 1.86
N PRO A 390 -7.91 -30.23 1.60
CA PRO A 390 -9.20 -29.92 2.19
C PRO A 390 -9.11 -29.97 3.71
N HIS A 391 -9.33 -28.84 4.35
CA HIS A 391 -9.47 -28.73 5.80
C HIS A 391 -10.92 -29.09 6.16
N ALA A 392 -11.09 -30.08 7.06
CA ALA A 392 -12.40 -30.54 7.53
C ALA A 392 -13.07 -29.53 8.44
#